data_6b549002dda154a866052f8b51fb02e1
#
_entry.id   6b549002dda154a866052f8b51fb02e1
#
_cell.length_a   1.000
_cell.length_b   1.000
_cell.length_c   1.000
_cell.angle_alpha   90.00
_cell.angle_beta   90.00
_cell.angle_gamma   90.00
#
_symmetry.space_group_name_H-M   'P 1'
#
loop_
_entity.id
_entity.type
_entity.pdbx_description
1 polymer ?
#
loop_
_entity_poly.entity_id
_entity_poly.type
_entity_poly.pdbx_seq_one_letter_code
_entity_poly.pdbx_strand_id
1 'polypeptide(L)'
;MRFVLLMAETDHYEKWHRVGDAERAEVFAAFGAFSEAVAARGTIVAGEGLADPGEAVTLRPGPDRAVTAGPYTESVEQVGGLWIVDLPDLDAAIEAARLLPESWSIEIRPATDG
;
A
#
# COMPACT_ATOMS: atom_id res chain seq x y z
N MET A 1 6.36 -13.05 -11.81
CA MET A 1 5.53 -13.29 -10.60
C MET A 1 4.82 -12.01 -10.19
N ARG A 2 3.62 -12.16 -9.75
CA ARG A 2 2.84 -11.01 -9.28
C ARG A 2 2.93 -10.88 -7.77
N PHE A 3 3.13 -9.66 -7.30
CA PHE A 3 3.20 -9.34 -5.87
C PHE A 3 2.23 -8.22 -5.54
N VAL A 4 1.64 -8.30 -4.35
CA VAL A 4 0.88 -7.21 -3.75
C VAL A 4 1.76 -6.59 -2.67
N LEU A 5 1.95 -5.28 -2.73
CA LEU A 5 2.69 -4.52 -1.73
C LEU A 5 1.69 -3.67 -0.97
N LEU A 6 1.63 -3.86 0.35
CA LEU A 6 0.78 -3.05 1.23
C LEU A 6 1.67 -2.06 1.97
N MET A 7 1.37 -0.78 1.85
CA MET A 7 2.11 0.29 2.53
C MET A 7 1.36 0.68 3.79
N ALA A 8 2.03 0.57 4.94
CA ALA A 8 1.42 0.85 6.23
C ALA A 8 2.32 1.74 7.09
N GLU A 9 1.68 2.55 7.94
CA GLU A 9 2.38 3.43 8.86
C GLU A 9 1.53 3.60 10.12
N THR A 10 2.19 3.67 11.28
CA THR A 10 1.50 4.00 12.54
C THR A 10 0.86 5.37 12.44
N ASP A 11 -0.42 5.46 12.74
CA ASP A 11 -1.19 6.71 12.67
C ASP A 11 -1.04 7.43 11.32
N HIS A 12 -1.05 6.65 10.23
CA HIS A 12 -0.76 7.15 8.88
C HIS A 12 -1.60 8.38 8.50
N TYR A 13 -2.92 8.30 8.66
CA TYR A 13 -3.81 9.37 8.18
C TYR A 13 -3.67 10.63 9.01
N GLU A 14 -3.48 10.51 10.32
CA GLU A 14 -3.21 11.65 11.18
C GLU A 14 -1.92 12.36 10.76
N LYS A 15 -0.87 11.60 10.49
CA LYS A 15 0.39 12.15 9.99
C LYS A 15 0.24 12.77 8.62
N TRP A 16 -0.44 12.10 7.70
CA TRP A 16 -0.61 12.55 6.32
C TRP A 16 -1.36 13.86 6.25
N HIS A 17 -2.38 14.07 7.10
CA HIS A 17 -3.12 15.31 7.15
C HIS A 17 -2.30 16.50 7.68
N ARG A 18 -1.21 16.23 8.39
CA ARG A 18 -0.33 17.25 8.97
C ARG A 18 0.91 17.55 8.15
N VAL A 19 1.29 16.68 7.21
CA VAL A 19 2.53 16.88 6.46
C VAL A 19 2.44 18.11 5.56
N GLY A 20 3.58 18.80 5.41
CA GLY A 20 3.70 19.93 4.53
C GLY A 20 3.92 19.51 3.07
N ASP A 21 3.90 20.49 2.18
CA ASP A 21 4.05 20.25 0.75
C ASP A 21 5.40 19.64 0.39
N ALA A 22 6.48 20.04 1.07
CA ALA A 22 7.81 19.49 0.83
C ALA A 22 7.89 17.99 1.17
N GLU A 23 7.29 17.58 2.28
CA GLU A 23 7.27 16.18 2.69
C GLU A 23 6.41 15.33 1.75
N ARG A 24 5.27 15.87 1.29
CA ARG A 24 4.43 15.19 0.29
C ARG A 24 5.18 15.01 -1.02
N ALA A 25 5.93 16.03 -1.43
CA ALA A 25 6.74 15.95 -2.63
C ALA A 25 7.80 14.85 -2.52
N GLU A 26 8.41 14.66 -1.35
CA GLU A 26 9.36 13.57 -1.10
C GLU A 26 8.70 12.19 -1.22
N VAL A 27 7.47 12.05 -0.71
CA VAL A 27 6.71 10.80 -0.83
C VAL A 27 6.43 10.49 -2.30
N PHE A 28 5.96 11.48 -3.06
CA PHE A 28 5.68 11.28 -4.48
C PHE A 28 6.95 11.03 -5.30
N ALA A 29 8.08 11.65 -4.92
CA ALA A 29 9.37 11.35 -5.54
C ALA A 29 9.78 9.90 -5.28
N ALA A 30 9.55 9.39 -4.06
CA ALA A 30 9.81 7.98 -3.73
C ALA A 30 8.94 7.05 -4.57
N PHE A 31 7.67 7.38 -4.78
CA PHE A 31 6.77 6.61 -5.65
C PHE A 31 7.28 6.60 -7.09
N GLY A 32 7.78 7.74 -7.58
CA GLY A 32 8.38 7.82 -8.92
C GLY A 32 9.60 6.94 -9.07
N ALA A 33 10.51 6.97 -8.09
CA ALA A 33 11.71 6.12 -8.08
C ALA A 33 11.34 4.63 -8.05
N PHE A 34 10.37 4.27 -7.22
CA PHE A 34 9.85 2.90 -7.16
C PHE A 34 9.27 2.47 -8.51
N SER A 35 8.45 3.32 -9.13
CA SER A 35 7.84 3.03 -10.42
C SER A 35 8.88 2.81 -11.51
N GLU A 36 9.93 3.62 -11.55
CA GLU A 36 11.03 3.47 -12.50
C GLU A 36 11.78 2.16 -12.27
N ALA A 37 12.06 1.81 -11.02
CA ALA A 37 12.75 0.57 -10.69
C ALA A 37 11.94 -0.66 -11.10
N VAL A 38 10.63 -0.64 -10.89
CA VAL A 38 9.74 -1.73 -11.32
C VAL A 38 9.73 -1.80 -12.85
N ALA A 39 9.56 -0.67 -13.54
CA ALA A 39 9.49 -0.63 -15.00
C ALA A 39 10.78 -1.15 -15.66
N ALA A 40 11.92 -1.01 -15.00
CA ALA A 40 13.20 -1.50 -15.53
C ALA A 40 13.28 -3.04 -15.56
N ARG A 41 12.48 -3.74 -14.74
CA ARG A 41 12.56 -5.20 -14.61
C ARG A 41 11.23 -5.92 -14.81
N GLY A 42 10.12 -5.19 -14.84
CA GLY A 42 8.79 -5.75 -14.95
C GLY A 42 7.75 -4.70 -15.22
N THR A 43 6.57 -4.84 -14.59
CA THR A 43 5.42 -3.99 -14.87
C THR A 43 4.67 -3.63 -13.60
N ILE A 44 4.25 -2.37 -13.48
CA ILE A 44 3.26 -1.98 -12.49
C ILE A 44 1.88 -2.31 -13.05
N VAL A 45 1.15 -3.18 -12.37
CA VAL A 45 -0.20 -3.57 -12.75
C VAL A 45 -1.21 -2.55 -12.21
N ALA A 46 -1.03 -2.13 -10.96
CA ALA A 46 -1.90 -1.14 -10.31
C ALA A 46 -1.19 -0.49 -9.13
N GLY A 47 -1.60 0.70 -8.77
CA GLY A 47 -1.16 1.39 -7.57
C GLY A 47 -2.27 2.33 -7.14
N GLU A 48 -2.68 2.26 -5.87
CA GLU A 48 -3.78 3.07 -5.34
C GLU A 48 -3.49 3.55 -3.92
N GLY A 49 -3.75 4.83 -3.68
CA GLY A 49 -3.89 5.34 -2.33
C GLY A 49 -5.29 5.03 -1.82
N LEU A 50 -5.42 4.80 -0.54
CA LEU A 50 -6.71 4.52 0.08
C LEU A 50 -7.21 5.75 0.84
N ALA A 51 -8.54 5.96 0.84
CA ALA A 51 -9.17 6.99 1.65
C ALA A 51 -9.05 6.65 3.15
N ASP A 52 -9.33 7.61 4.00
CA ASP A 52 -9.29 7.42 5.45
C ASP A 52 -10.14 6.23 5.88
N PRO A 53 -9.73 5.48 6.92
CA PRO A 53 -10.51 4.33 7.43
C PRO A 53 -11.95 4.67 7.79
N GLY A 54 -12.22 5.91 8.18
CA GLY A 54 -13.59 6.37 8.48
C GLY A 54 -14.53 6.32 7.27
N GLU A 55 -14.01 6.26 6.06
CA GLU A 55 -14.81 6.13 4.84
C GLU A 55 -15.04 4.67 4.44
N ALA A 56 -14.41 3.74 5.14
CA ALA A 56 -14.56 2.32 4.85
C ALA A 56 -15.85 1.77 5.43
N VAL A 57 -16.38 0.75 4.77
CA VAL A 57 -17.46 -0.08 5.31
C VAL A 57 -17.04 -1.53 5.16
N THR A 58 -17.45 -2.36 6.10
CA THR A 58 -17.15 -3.79 6.09
C THR A 58 -18.44 -4.59 6.15
N LEU A 59 -18.57 -5.56 5.28
CA LEU A 59 -19.63 -6.56 5.33
C LEU A 59 -19.13 -7.72 6.21
N ARG A 60 -19.86 -8.00 7.29
CA ARG A 60 -19.47 -9.07 8.21
C ARG A 60 -19.85 -10.44 7.64
N PRO A 61 -19.18 -11.51 8.08
CA PRO A 61 -19.55 -12.86 7.64
C PRO A 61 -20.93 -13.24 8.17
N GLY A 62 -21.58 -14.18 7.49
CA GLY A 62 -22.91 -14.68 7.85
C GLY A 62 -23.92 -14.44 6.74
N PRO A 63 -25.11 -15.04 6.82
CA PRO A 63 -26.12 -14.95 5.78
C PRO A 63 -26.66 -13.53 5.57
N ASP A 64 -26.71 -12.73 6.62
CA ASP A 64 -27.22 -11.36 6.55
C ASP A 64 -26.18 -10.35 6.09
N ARG A 65 -24.88 -10.70 6.12
CA ARG A 65 -23.79 -9.82 5.73
C ARG A 65 -23.93 -8.42 6.33
N ALA A 66 -24.05 -8.34 7.65
CA ALA A 66 -24.21 -7.05 8.34
C ALA A 66 -23.12 -6.06 7.92
N VAL A 67 -23.52 -4.82 7.68
CA VAL A 67 -22.62 -3.75 7.29
C VAL A 67 -22.16 -2.99 8.53
N THR A 68 -20.85 -2.88 8.73
CA THR A 68 -20.28 -2.07 9.81
C THR A 68 -19.42 -0.96 9.24
N ALA A 69 -19.40 0.19 9.91
CA ALA A 69 -18.53 1.30 9.54
C ALA A 69 -17.08 0.96 9.90
N GLY A 70 -16.16 1.43 9.05
CA GLY A 70 -14.74 1.25 9.30
C GLY A 70 -14.14 0.01 8.66
N PRO A 71 -12.83 -0.19 8.79
CA PRO A 71 -12.12 -1.35 8.25
C PRO A 71 -12.47 -2.61 9.03
N TYR A 72 -12.24 -3.79 8.42
CA TYR A 72 -12.55 -5.06 9.05
C TYR A 72 -11.73 -5.29 10.35
N THR A 73 -10.58 -4.67 10.43
CA THR A 73 -9.71 -4.71 11.62
C THR A 73 -9.23 -3.30 11.92
N GLU A 74 -9.42 -2.85 13.16
CA GLU A 74 -8.85 -1.59 13.60
C GLU A 74 -7.41 -1.80 14.05
N SER A 75 -6.53 -0.89 13.64
CA SER A 75 -5.11 -0.95 13.97
C SER A 75 -4.52 0.45 14.00
N VAL A 76 -3.55 0.68 14.88
CA VAL A 76 -2.77 1.91 14.86
C VAL A 76 -1.85 1.96 13.64
N GLU A 77 -1.41 0.79 13.16
CA GLU A 77 -0.68 0.68 11.90
C GLU A 77 -1.70 0.57 10.77
N GLN A 78 -1.79 1.63 9.98
CA GLN A 78 -2.84 1.79 8.98
C GLN A 78 -2.28 1.62 7.58
N VAL A 79 -2.95 0.80 6.77
CA VAL A 79 -2.62 0.65 5.36
C VAL A 79 -3.16 1.87 4.62
N GLY A 80 -2.25 2.65 4.05
CA GLY A 80 -2.59 3.86 3.30
C GLY A 80 -2.60 3.71 1.79
N GLY A 81 -2.13 2.57 1.28
CA GLY A 81 -2.10 2.32 -0.14
C GLY A 81 -1.55 0.96 -0.49
N LEU A 82 -1.64 0.61 -1.76
CA LEU A 82 -1.13 -0.65 -2.26
C LEU A 82 -0.57 -0.52 -3.67
N TRP A 83 0.29 -1.48 -4.02
CA TRP A 83 0.78 -1.67 -5.37
C TRP A 83 0.60 -3.13 -5.77
N ILE A 84 0.33 -3.35 -7.04
CA ILE A 84 0.38 -4.68 -7.63
C ILE A 84 1.41 -4.62 -8.75
N VAL A 85 2.42 -5.49 -8.68
CA VAL A 85 3.53 -5.47 -9.62
C VAL A 85 3.83 -6.87 -10.15
N ASP A 86 4.31 -6.95 -11.38
CA ASP A 86 4.89 -8.17 -11.93
C ASP A 86 6.40 -7.98 -11.99
N LEU A 87 7.14 -8.84 -11.30
CA LEU A 87 8.61 -8.82 -11.23
C LEU A 87 9.15 -10.25 -11.31
N PRO A 88 10.44 -10.42 -11.70
CA PRO A 88 10.98 -11.77 -11.88
C PRO A 88 10.94 -12.64 -10.65
N ASP A 89 11.20 -12.07 -9.47
CA ASP A 89 11.31 -12.82 -8.22
C ASP A 89 11.12 -11.92 -7.01
N LEU A 90 11.10 -12.53 -5.82
CA LEU A 90 10.92 -11.81 -4.57
C LEU A 90 12.05 -10.82 -4.30
N ASP A 91 13.29 -11.16 -4.62
CA ASP A 91 14.42 -10.25 -4.40
C ASP A 91 14.26 -8.95 -5.19
N ALA A 92 13.78 -9.03 -6.43
CA ALA A 92 13.49 -7.86 -7.24
C ALA A 92 12.39 -6.99 -6.59
N ALA A 93 11.35 -7.62 -6.03
CA ALA A 93 10.30 -6.90 -5.34
C ALA A 93 10.83 -6.21 -4.08
N ILE A 94 11.67 -6.88 -3.30
CA ILE A 94 12.29 -6.30 -2.10
C ILE A 94 13.16 -5.10 -2.47
N GLU A 95 14.01 -5.25 -3.48
CA GLU A 95 14.87 -4.15 -3.91
C GLU A 95 14.09 -2.92 -4.35
N ALA A 96 13.03 -3.12 -5.14
CA ALA A 96 12.18 -2.02 -5.57
C ALA A 96 11.47 -1.37 -4.37
N ALA A 97 10.93 -2.18 -3.46
CA ALA A 97 10.21 -1.69 -2.29
C ALA A 97 11.07 -0.86 -1.35
N ARG A 98 12.39 -1.06 -1.34
CA ARG A 98 13.32 -0.25 -0.53
C ARG A 98 13.31 1.23 -0.93
N LEU A 99 12.82 1.55 -2.11
CA LEU A 99 12.74 2.93 -2.59
C LEU A 99 11.47 3.65 -2.10
N LEU A 100 10.51 2.92 -1.55
CA LEU A 100 9.32 3.51 -0.94
C LEU A 100 9.71 4.23 0.37
N PRO A 101 8.86 5.14 0.90
CA PRO A 101 9.22 5.92 2.08
C PRO A 101 9.71 5.04 3.23
N GLU A 102 10.89 5.35 3.78
CA GLU A 102 11.56 4.49 4.75
C GLU A 102 10.88 4.40 6.11
N SER A 103 10.01 5.37 6.43
CA SER A 103 9.21 5.34 7.65
C SER A 103 8.03 4.39 7.59
N TRP A 104 7.72 3.87 6.41
CA TRP A 104 6.56 3.00 6.20
C TRP A 104 6.97 1.53 6.21
N SER A 105 6.11 0.69 6.77
CA SER A 105 6.22 -0.77 6.62
C SER A 105 5.66 -1.16 5.27
N ILE A 106 6.36 -2.05 4.58
CA ILE A 106 5.91 -2.56 3.28
C ILE A 106 5.77 -4.07 3.40
N GLU A 107 4.54 -4.56 3.38
CA GLU A 107 4.31 -6.00 3.31
C GLU A 107 4.33 -6.41 1.85
N ILE A 108 5.13 -7.40 1.50
CA ILE A 108 5.24 -7.93 0.15
C ILE A 108 4.70 -9.35 0.16
N ARG A 109 3.64 -9.60 -0.59
CA ARG A 109 3.00 -10.91 -0.62
C ARG A 109 2.83 -11.39 -2.05
N PRO A 110 3.35 -12.59 -2.40
CA PRO A 110 3.08 -13.16 -3.71
C PRO A 110 1.58 -13.41 -3.88
N ALA A 111 1.07 -13.09 -5.06
CA ALA A 111 -0.31 -13.43 -5.40
C ALA A 111 -0.37 -14.89 -5.83
N THR A 112 -1.47 -15.56 -5.50
CA THR A 112 -1.70 -16.93 -5.96
C THR A 112 -2.42 -16.91 -7.32
N ASP A 113 -2.35 -18.02 -8.02
CA ASP A 113 -3.00 -18.15 -9.33
C ASP A 113 -4.52 -18.38 -9.24
N GLY A 114 -5.07 -18.17 -8.10
CA GLY A 114 -6.50 -18.25 -7.95
C GLY A 114 -6.99 -19.19 -6.95
#